data_b2cc4308fd0f775ddb87c77f44b6aeef
#
_entry.id   b2cc4308fd0f775ddb87c77f44b6aeef
#
_cell.length_a   1.000
_cell.length_b   1.000
_cell.length_c   1.000
_cell.angle_alpha   90.00
_cell.angle_beta   90.00
_cell.angle_gamma   90.00
#
_symmetry.space_group_name_H-M   'P 1'
#
loop_
_entity.id
_entity.type
_entity.pdbx_description
1 polymer ?
#
loop_
_entity_poly.entity_id
_entity_poly.type
_entity_poly.pdbx_seq_one_letter_code
_entity_poly.pdbx_strand_id
1 'polypeptide(L)'
;MAANLVKAGHEVTVWNRTPREVEGAKTAATPAEAARDKEAVWVCVSDTKAVQNVLFGPGGAIEGLASGAIVVDSSTISPSASLLFMEGLQEKGCEFLDAPVTGSKVAAESGQLIFMIGGAPHNIERVEPLLRAMGKKVIHMGDNGKGLSAKLAQNMNIVFIYEGLCESLTLAKKLGVPPEKMFELIEASMIRSGVAEYKKPFNLMMDAAKENGVELPGLAKIDEIYEEASKDGHDDLDYAATIMLLEERAGLRLKGKTS
;
A
#
# COMPACT_ATOMS: atom_id res chain seq x y z
N MET A 1 4.34 4.46 -11.49
CA MET A 1 2.96 4.84 -11.90
C MET A 1 3.03 6.03 -12.87
N ALA A 2 3.38 7.25 -12.43
CA ALA A 2 3.41 8.43 -13.33
C ALA A 2 4.20 8.21 -14.64
N ALA A 3 5.40 7.63 -14.58
CA ALA A 3 6.18 7.31 -15.77
C ALA A 3 5.47 6.35 -16.75
N ASN A 4 4.62 5.45 -16.25
CA ASN A 4 3.85 4.54 -17.11
C ASN A 4 2.72 5.29 -17.84
N LEU A 5 2.10 6.27 -17.18
CA LEU A 5 1.11 7.13 -17.82
C LEU A 5 1.75 7.97 -18.94
N VAL A 6 2.94 8.54 -18.69
CA VAL A 6 3.70 9.26 -19.73
C VAL A 6 4.02 8.35 -20.90
N LYS A 7 4.52 7.13 -20.64
CA LYS A 7 4.81 6.13 -21.69
C LYS A 7 3.58 5.73 -22.49
N ALA A 8 2.41 5.74 -21.86
CA ALA A 8 1.13 5.48 -22.54
C ALA A 8 0.58 6.68 -23.34
N GLY A 9 1.30 7.82 -23.35
CA GLY A 9 0.94 9.02 -24.12
C GLY A 9 0.01 9.99 -23.40
N HIS A 10 -0.22 9.82 -22.10
CA HIS A 10 -1.02 10.77 -21.32
C HIS A 10 -0.23 12.01 -20.94
N GLU A 11 -0.89 13.18 -20.93
CA GLU A 11 -0.32 14.40 -20.38
C GLU A 11 -0.37 14.35 -18.86
N VAL A 12 0.83 14.25 -18.24
CA VAL A 12 0.98 14.08 -16.79
C VAL A 12 1.60 15.33 -16.16
N THR A 13 0.98 15.82 -15.09
CA THR A 13 1.58 16.81 -14.18
C THR A 13 1.78 16.16 -12.83
N VAL A 14 2.99 16.25 -12.27
CA VAL A 14 3.33 15.64 -11.00
C VAL A 14 3.62 16.68 -9.94
N TRP A 15 3.24 16.37 -8.73
CA TRP A 15 3.71 17.03 -7.53
C TRP A 15 4.17 16.00 -6.49
N ASN A 16 5.21 16.31 -5.75
CA ASN A 16 5.64 15.49 -4.62
C ASN A 16 6.23 16.40 -3.53
N ARG A 17 5.98 16.09 -2.27
CA ARG A 17 6.51 16.87 -1.12
C ARG A 17 8.01 17.05 -1.16
N THR A 18 8.75 15.99 -1.46
CA THR A 18 10.17 16.07 -1.81
C THR A 18 10.27 16.15 -3.33
N PRO A 19 10.80 17.23 -3.91
CA PRO A 19 10.87 17.37 -5.36
C PRO A 19 11.44 16.14 -6.03
N ARG A 20 10.73 15.64 -7.04
CA ARG A 20 11.14 14.48 -7.82
C ARG A 20 10.66 14.66 -9.25
N GLU A 21 11.60 14.62 -10.16
CA GLU A 21 11.30 14.70 -11.59
C GLU A 21 10.83 13.33 -12.12
N VAL A 22 9.89 13.39 -13.06
CA VAL A 22 9.46 12.25 -13.87
C VAL A 22 9.63 12.66 -15.32
N GLU A 23 10.48 11.96 -16.05
CA GLU A 23 10.78 12.25 -17.45
C GLU A 23 9.48 12.29 -18.27
N GLY A 24 9.32 13.36 -19.04
CA GLY A 24 8.13 13.60 -19.87
C GLY A 24 6.89 14.12 -19.13
N ALA A 25 6.96 14.32 -17.81
CA ALA A 25 5.87 14.92 -17.04
C ALA A 25 6.18 16.39 -16.70
N LYS A 26 5.15 17.22 -16.59
CA LYS A 26 5.26 18.58 -16.03
C LYS A 26 5.35 18.48 -14.50
N THR A 27 6.11 19.35 -13.87
CA THR A 27 6.20 19.47 -12.41
C THR A 27 5.42 20.68 -11.94
N ALA A 28 4.58 20.51 -10.92
CA ALA A 28 3.84 21.59 -10.26
C ALA A 28 4.47 21.93 -8.91
N ALA A 29 4.29 23.16 -8.43
CA ALA A 29 4.77 23.62 -7.14
C ALA A 29 3.86 23.21 -5.98
N THR A 30 2.57 23.02 -6.24
CA THR A 30 1.54 22.64 -5.25
C THR A 30 0.64 21.52 -5.79
N PRO A 31 -0.05 20.77 -4.89
CA PRO A 31 -1.10 19.84 -5.29
C PRO A 31 -2.22 20.51 -6.10
N ALA A 32 -2.60 21.75 -5.73
CA ALA A 32 -3.61 22.53 -6.44
C ALA A 32 -3.20 22.82 -7.89
N GLU A 33 -1.94 23.20 -8.13
CA GLU A 33 -1.43 23.41 -9.50
C GLU A 33 -1.40 22.09 -10.28
N ALA A 34 -1.03 20.98 -9.64
CA ALA A 34 -1.01 19.68 -10.30
C ALA A 34 -2.41 19.22 -10.70
N ALA A 35 -3.43 19.58 -9.93
CA ALA A 35 -4.83 19.22 -10.15
C ALA A 35 -5.56 20.13 -11.15
N ARG A 36 -5.02 21.32 -11.44
CA ARG A 36 -5.68 22.33 -12.29
C ARG A 36 -5.90 21.81 -13.70
N ASP A 37 -7.15 21.95 -14.18
CA ASP A 37 -7.58 21.55 -15.52
C ASP A 37 -7.37 20.04 -15.81
N LYS A 38 -7.38 19.20 -14.77
CA LYS A 38 -7.26 17.74 -14.91
C LYS A 38 -8.61 17.05 -14.77
N GLU A 39 -8.89 16.12 -15.67
CA GLU A 39 -10.06 15.24 -15.59
C GLU A 39 -9.90 14.16 -14.51
N ALA A 40 -8.66 13.72 -14.26
CA ALA A 40 -8.32 12.75 -13.24
C ALA A 40 -7.10 13.18 -12.42
N VAL A 41 -7.21 13.08 -11.11
CA VAL A 41 -6.12 13.35 -10.14
C VAL A 41 -5.82 12.08 -9.38
N TRP A 42 -4.55 11.64 -9.47
CA TRP A 42 -4.10 10.40 -8.83
C TRP A 42 -3.28 10.69 -7.58
N VAL A 43 -3.73 10.18 -6.44
CA VAL A 43 -3.03 10.31 -5.14
C VAL A 43 -2.40 8.97 -4.79
N CYS A 44 -1.13 8.99 -4.35
CA CYS A 44 -0.43 7.81 -3.83
C CYS A 44 0.65 8.30 -2.86
N VAL A 45 0.34 8.33 -1.59
CA VAL A 45 1.19 8.85 -0.50
C VAL A 45 1.21 7.88 0.69
N SER A 46 1.98 8.22 1.74
CA SER A 46 2.36 7.28 2.79
C SER A 46 1.25 6.87 3.76
N ASP A 47 0.34 7.79 4.08
CA ASP A 47 -0.59 7.62 5.20
C ASP A 47 -1.81 8.54 5.09
N THR A 48 -2.78 8.35 5.99
CA THR A 48 -4.04 9.11 6.04
C THR A 48 -3.81 10.63 6.17
N LYS A 49 -2.86 11.05 7.01
CA LYS A 49 -2.55 12.47 7.21
C LYS A 49 -1.94 13.09 5.95
N ALA A 50 -1.11 12.33 5.25
CA ALA A 50 -0.53 12.77 3.99
C ALA A 50 -1.61 12.94 2.90
N VAL A 51 -2.58 12.01 2.78
CA VAL A 51 -3.73 12.17 1.87
C VAL A 51 -4.54 13.40 2.23
N GLN A 52 -4.89 13.58 3.51
CA GLN A 52 -5.63 14.75 3.99
C GLN A 52 -4.93 16.05 3.61
N ASN A 53 -3.62 16.15 3.84
CA ASN A 53 -2.85 17.33 3.51
C ASN A 53 -2.77 17.58 2.00
N VAL A 54 -2.58 16.54 1.19
CA VAL A 54 -2.52 16.66 -0.28
C VAL A 54 -3.86 17.07 -0.87
N LEU A 55 -4.96 16.58 -0.33
CA LEU A 55 -6.29 16.90 -0.85
C LEU A 55 -6.82 18.23 -0.28
N PHE A 56 -6.74 18.45 1.02
CA PHE A 56 -7.48 19.49 1.73
C PHE A 56 -6.59 20.48 2.52
N GLY A 57 -5.27 20.28 2.57
CA GLY A 57 -4.34 21.21 3.20
C GLY A 57 -4.19 22.50 2.39
N PRO A 58 -3.45 23.50 2.92
CA PRO A 58 -3.16 24.74 2.18
C PRO A 58 -2.47 24.44 0.84
N GLY A 59 -3.03 24.93 -0.27
CA GLY A 59 -2.58 24.61 -1.62
C GLY A 59 -2.89 23.16 -2.03
N GLY A 60 -3.83 22.52 -1.34
CA GLY A 60 -4.26 21.15 -1.61
C GLY A 60 -5.02 21.01 -2.93
N ALA A 61 -5.12 19.77 -3.42
CA ALA A 61 -5.67 19.48 -4.74
C ALA A 61 -7.10 20.04 -4.92
N ILE A 62 -7.91 20.08 -3.85
CA ILE A 62 -9.28 20.58 -3.88
C ILE A 62 -9.39 22.03 -4.38
N GLU A 63 -8.35 22.85 -4.16
CA GLU A 63 -8.32 24.24 -4.65
C GLU A 63 -8.16 24.32 -6.18
N GLY A 64 -7.54 23.31 -6.79
CA GLY A 64 -7.31 23.24 -8.24
C GLY A 64 -8.31 22.39 -9.00
N LEU A 65 -9.07 21.51 -8.31
CA LEU A 65 -10.04 20.61 -8.95
C LEU A 65 -11.22 21.35 -9.58
N ALA A 66 -11.55 20.97 -10.81
CA ALA A 66 -12.80 21.38 -11.47
C ALA A 66 -13.94 20.41 -11.09
N SER A 67 -15.18 20.91 -11.10
CA SER A 67 -16.36 20.06 -10.95
C SER A 67 -16.38 18.97 -12.04
N GLY A 68 -16.73 17.74 -11.64
CA GLY A 68 -16.72 16.56 -12.51
C GLY A 68 -15.36 15.86 -12.62
N ALA A 69 -14.28 16.41 -12.04
CA ALA A 69 -12.99 15.70 -11.96
C ALA A 69 -13.10 14.44 -11.08
N ILE A 70 -12.29 13.43 -11.40
CA ILE A 70 -12.20 12.20 -10.59
C ILE A 70 -10.90 12.22 -9.81
N VAL A 71 -10.99 12.04 -8.50
CA VAL A 71 -9.84 11.76 -7.63
C VAL A 71 -9.73 10.27 -7.40
N VAL A 72 -8.56 9.69 -7.68
CA VAL A 72 -8.26 8.26 -7.46
C VAL A 72 -7.16 8.18 -6.40
N ASP A 73 -7.47 7.61 -5.25
CA ASP A 73 -6.51 7.43 -4.16
C ASP A 73 -6.01 5.98 -4.11
N SER A 74 -4.73 5.80 -4.44
CA SER A 74 -4.02 4.51 -4.34
C SER A 74 -3.22 4.35 -3.05
N SER A 75 -3.32 5.30 -2.14
CA SER A 75 -2.70 5.20 -0.81
C SER A 75 -3.37 4.08 0.01
N THR A 76 -2.62 3.51 0.95
CA THR A 76 -3.21 2.58 1.92
C THR A 76 -3.47 3.34 3.21
N ILE A 77 -4.74 3.69 3.44
CA ILE A 77 -5.20 4.55 4.54
C ILE A 77 -6.40 3.92 5.26
N SER A 78 -6.89 4.58 6.30
CA SER A 78 -8.13 4.19 6.98
C SER A 78 -9.32 4.24 6.01
N PRO A 79 -10.14 3.16 5.89
CA PRO A 79 -11.35 3.19 5.09
C PRO A 79 -12.36 4.27 5.55
N SER A 80 -12.50 4.50 6.86
CA SER A 80 -13.38 5.54 7.40
C SER A 80 -12.91 6.95 7.01
N ALA A 81 -11.61 7.22 7.08
CA ALA A 81 -11.05 8.49 6.62
C ALA A 81 -11.23 8.70 5.10
N SER A 82 -11.09 7.63 4.32
CA SER A 82 -11.32 7.67 2.87
C SER A 82 -12.76 8.08 2.52
N LEU A 83 -13.74 7.59 3.28
CA LEU A 83 -15.14 7.98 3.09
C LEU A 83 -15.37 9.47 3.40
N LEU A 84 -14.75 10.00 4.46
CA LEU A 84 -14.81 11.45 4.77
C LEU A 84 -14.16 12.29 3.66
N PHE A 85 -13.06 11.81 3.08
CA PHE A 85 -12.43 12.51 1.95
C PHE A 85 -13.31 12.49 0.69
N MET A 86 -13.99 11.38 0.45
CA MET A 86 -15.00 11.29 -0.62
C MET A 86 -16.11 12.33 -0.42
N GLU A 87 -16.68 12.41 0.78
CA GLU A 87 -17.73 13.39 1.10
C GLU A 87 -17.26 14.82 0.83
N GLY A 88 -16.07 15.20 1.31
CA GLY A 88 -15.50 16.53 1.08
C GLY A 88 -15.21 16.83 -0.41
N LEU A 89 -14.88 15.82 -1.21
CA LEU A 89 -14.71 15.98 -2.66
C LEU A 89 -16.04 16.10 -3.38
N GLN A 90 -17.07 15.37 -2.94
CA GLN A 90 -18.42 15.45 -3.49
C GLN A 90 -19.07 16.82 -3.27
N GLU A 91 -18.80 17.49 -2.14
CA GLU A 91 -19.23 18.89 -1.91
C GLU A 91 -18.66 19.85 -2.97
N LYS A 92 -17.50 19.53 -3.54
CA LYS A 92 -16.87 20.26 -4.65
C LYS A 92 -17.42 19.84 -6.01
N GLY A 93 -18.30 18.84 -6.07
CA GLY A 93 -18.80 18.23 -7.31
C GLY A 93 -17.78 17.31 -7.98
N CYS A 94 -16.82 16.77 -7.24
CA CYS A 94 -15.83 15.82 -7.74
C CYS A 94 -16.21 14.38 -7.39
N GLU A 95 -15.78 13.45 -8.23
CA GLU A 95 -15.94 12.02 -8.02
C GLU A 95 -14.72 11.43 -7.30
N PHE A 96 -14.91 10.31 -6.62
CA PHE A 96 -13.83 9.65 -5.87
C PHE A 96 -13.82 8.14 -6.04
N LEU A 97 -12.60 7.57 -6.14
CA LEU A 97 -12.33 6.13 -6.12
C LEU A 97 -11.21 5.85 -5.12
N ASP A 98 -11.42 4.91 -4.21
CA ASP A 98 -10.33 4.30 -3.47
C ASP A 98 -9.79 3.12 -4.28
N ALA A 99 -8.52 3.19 -4.65
CA ALA A 99 -7.88 2.26 -5.59
C ALA A 99 -6.50 1.79 -5.08
N PRO A 100 -6.42 1.23 -3.87
CA PRO A 100 -5.16 0.69 -3.37
C PRO A 100 -4.65 -0.42 -4.27
N VAL A 101 -3.32 -0.61 -4.24
CA VAL A 101 -2.62 -1.51 -5.15
C VAL A 101 -1.88 -2.62 -4.41
N THR A 102 -1.60 -3.70 -5.15
CA THR A 102 -0.62 -4.71 -4.75
C THR A 102 0.31 -5.04 -5.92
N GLY A 103 1.56 -5.48 -5.62
CA GLY A 103 2.55 -5.86 -6.63
C GLY A 103 3.95 -5.26 -6.42
N SER A 104 4.18 -4.53 -5.32
CA SER A 104 5.47 -3.91 -4.99
C SER A 104 5.98 -2.82 -5.96
N LYS A 105 7.18 -2.30 -5.69
CA LYS A 105 7.85 -1.31 -6.53
C LYS A 105 8.13 -1.85 -7.94
N VAL A 106 8.53 -3.11 -8.05
CA VAL A 106 8.83 -3.76 -9.35
C VAL A 106 7.59 -3.78 -10.25
N ALA A 107 6.42 -4.18 -9.69
CA ALA A 107 5.17 -4.16 -10.44
C ALA A 107 4.71 -2.73 -10.78
N ALA A 108 4.96 -1.76 -9.92
CA ALA A 108 4.65 -0.35 -10.18
C ALA A 108 5.51 0.23 -11.33
N GLU A 109 6.78 -0.16 -11.40
CA GLU A 109 7.70 0.26 -12.46
C GLU A 109 7.34 -0.39 -13.81
N SER A 110 6.98 -1.67 -13.80
CA SER A 110 6.67 -2.45 -15.01
C SER A 110 5.20 -2.35 -15.48
N GLY A 111 4.34 -1.57 -14.81
CA GLY A 111 2.91 -1.48 -15.17
C GLY A 111 2.13 -2.76 -14.88
N GLN A 112 2.53 -3.53 -13.86
CA GLN A 112 1.96 -4.82 -13.51
C GLN A 112 1.20 -4.81 -12.18
N LEU A 113 0.78 -3.63 -11.72
CA LEU A 113 -0.01 -3.52 -10.50
C LEU A 113 -1.36 -4.24 -10.60
N ILE A 114 -1.87 -4.66 -9.47
CA ILE A 114 -3.27 -5.09 -9.33
C ILE A 114 -3.98 -4.03 -8.51
N PHE A 115 -5.03 -3.45 -9.06
CA PHE A 115 -5.86 -2.46 -8.41
C PHE A 115 -7.07 -3.13 -7.74
N MET A 116 -7.32 -2.79 -6.49
CA MET A 116 -8.54 -3.14 -5.75
C MET A 116 -9.36 -1.85 -5.64
N ILE A 117 -10.46 -1.72 -6.38
CA ILE A 117 -11.15 -0.43 -6.50
C ILE A 117 -12.49 -0.48 -5.78
N GLY A 118 -12.71 0.50 -4.91
CA GLY A 118 -14.01 0.87 -4.38
C GLY A 118 -14.54 2.13 -5.04
N GLY A 119 -15.84 2.13 -5.37
CA GLY A 119 -16.55 3.27 -5.94
C GLY A 119 -17.47 2.91 -7.10
N ALA A 120 -18.10 3.92 -7.66
CA ALA A 120 -19.12 3.74 -8.71
C ALA A 120 -18.51 3.18 -10.01
N PRO A 121 -19.13 2.16 -10.64
CA PRO A 121 -18.59 1.52 -11.85
C PRO A 121 -18.32 2.49 -13.00
N HIS A 122 -19.21 3.47 -13.23
CA HIS A 122 -19.02 4.45 -14.28
C HIS A 122 -17.77 5.32 -14.10
N ASN A 123 -17.34 5.57 -12.86
CA ASN A 123 -16.10 6.28 -12.57
C ASN A 123 -14.87 5.39 -12.85
N ILE A 124 -14.97 4.08 -12.61
CA ILE A 124 -13.91 3.13 -12.97
C ILE A 124 -13.72 3.10 -14.48
N GLU A 125 -14.81 3.05 -15.25
CA GLU A 125 -14.78 3.10 -16.72
C GLU A 125 -14.09 4.36 -17.25
N ARG A 126 -14.37 5.52 -16.64
CA ARG A 126 -13.74 6.80 -17.04
C ARG A 126 -12.22 6.79 -16.86
N VAL A 127 -11.69 6.12 -15.85
CA VAL A 127 -10.25 6.06 -15.58
C VAL A 127 -9.59 4.74 -16.05
N GLU A 128 -10.35 3.87 -16.71
CA GLU A 128 -9.85 2.56 -17.18
C GLU A 128 -8.58 2.67 -18.04
N PRO A 129 -8.44 3.60 -18.98
CA PRO A 129 -7.21 3.75 -19.76
C PRO A 129 -5.99 4.03 -18.88
N LEU A 130 -6.14 4.82 -17.81
CA LEU A 130 -5.08 5.11 -16.86
C LEU A 130 -4.73 3.87 -16.02
N LEU A 131 -5.74 3.13 -15.57
CA LEU A 131 -5.55 1.87 -14.82
C LEU A 131 -4.79 0.84 -15.65
N ARG A 132 -5.14 0.68 -16.93
CA ARG A 132 -4.47 -0.26 -17.86
C ARG A 132 -3.00 0.11 -18.13
N ALA A 133 -2.68 1.41 -18.15
CA ALA A 133 -1.30 1.87 -18.32
C ALA A 133 -0.41 1.53 -17.11
N MET A 134 -1.00 1.37 -15.92
CA MET A 134 -0.26 1.18 -14.66
C MET A 134 -0.38 -0.24 -14.08
N GLY A 135 -1.36 -1.02 -14.51
CA GLY A 135 -1.66 -2.31 -13.91
C GLY A 135 -2.10 -3.38 -14.90
N LYS A 136 -1.85 -4.63 -14.53
CA LYS A 136 -2.27 -5.81 -15.29
C LYS A 136 -3.68 -6.28 -14.98
N LYS A 137 -4.24 -5.84 -13.82
CA LYS A 137 -5.56 -6.27 -13.38
C LYS A 137 -6.24 -5.20 -12.54
N VAL A 138 -7.52 -5.04 -12.77
CA VAL A 138 -8.43 -4.21 -11.99
C VAL A 138 -9.51 -5.12 -11.40
N ILE A 139 -9.76 -5.00 -10.10
CA ILE A 139 -10.79 -5.77 -9.39
C ILE A 139 -11.70 -4.76 -8.68
N HIS A 140 -12.96 -4.67 -9.11
CA HIS A 140 -13.96 -3.86 -8.44
C HIS A 140 -14.43 -4.58 -7.17
N MET A 141 -14.25 -3.94 -6.02
CA MET A 141 -14.53 -4.51 -4.69
C MET A 141 -15.90 -4.11 -4.13
N GLY A 142 -16.62 -3.23 -4.82
CA GLY A 142 -17.90 -2.66 -4.41
C GLY A 142 -17.83 -1.15 -4.24
N ASP A 143 -18.67 -0.60 -3.36
CA ASP A 143 -18.76 0.83 -3.09
C ASP A 143 -17.46 1.42 -2.53
N ASN A 144 -17.38 2.76 -2.43
CA ASN A 144 -16.24 3.46 -1.83
C ASN A 144 -15.86 2.89 -0.45
N GLY A 145 -14.56 2.79 -0.18
CA GLY A 145 -13.98 2.18 1.00
C GLY A 145 -13.79 0.65 0.90
N LYS A 146 -14.42 -0.03 -0.08
CA LYS A 146 -14.30 -1.50 -0.22
C LYS A 146 -12.96 -1.92 -0.83
N GLY A 147 -12.35 -1.10 -1.67
CA GLY A 147 -10.99 -1.30 -2.15
C GLY A 147 -9.98 -1.32 -0.99
N LEU A 148 -10.05 -0.31 -0.12
CA LEU A 148 -9.22 -0.24 1.09
C LEU A 148 -9.50 -1.38 2.08
N SER A 149 -10.77 -1.71 2.30
CA SER A 149 -11.13 -2.85 3.16
C SER A 149 -10.52 -4.16 2.65
N ALA A 150 -10.61 -4.41 1.34
CA ALA A 150 -9.97 -5.57 0.70
C ALA A 150 -8.44 -5.52 0.82
N LYS A 151 -7.84 -4.34 0.65
CA LYS A 151 -6.39 -4.15 0.80
C LYS A 151 -5.91 -4.48 2.21
N LEU A 152 -6.62 -4.03 3.24
CA LEU A 152 -6.25 -4.32 4.63
C LEU A 152 -6.39 -5.82 4.93
N ALA A 153 -7.48 -6.46 4.50
CA ALA A 153 -7.67 -7.91 4.64
C ALA A 153 -6.57 -8.71 3.91
N GLN A 154 -6.18 -8.28 2.70
CA GLN A 154 -5.08 -8.91 1.97
C GLN A 154 -3.74 -8.72 2.69
N ASN A 155 -3.47 -7.52 3.21
CA ASN A 155 -2.22 -7.24 3.93
C ASN A 155 -2.09 -8.10 5.19
N MET A 156 -3.20 -8.39 5.89
CA MET A 156 -3.20 -9.33 7.01
C MET A 156 -2.62 -10.70 6.62
N ASN A 157 -3.02 -11.25 5.46
CA ASN A 157 -2.44 -12.51 4.97
C ASN A 157 -0.93 -12.41 4.76
N ILE A 158 -0.43 -11.27 4.28
CA ILE A 158 1.02 -11.05 4.08
C ILE A 158 1.76 -11.13 5.42
N VAL A 159 1.21 -10.51 6.47
CA VAL A 159 1.81 -10.54 7.83
C VAL A 159 1.90 -11.97 8.34
N PHE A 160 0.83 -12.76 8.26
CA PHE A 160 0.83 -14.15 8.71
C PHE A 160 1.80 -15.05 7.93
N ILE A 161 1.86 -14.87 6.60
CA ILE A 161 2.80 -15.63 5.77
C ILE A 161 4.24 -15.29 6.15
N TYR A 162 4.52 -14.00 6.40
CA TYR A 162 5.87 -13.57 6.77
C TYR A 162 6.27 -14.08 8.14
N GLU A 163 5.40 -13.96 9.14
CA GLU A 163 5.65 -14.46 10.50
C GLU A 163 5.84 -15.98 10.49
N GLY A 164 4.98 -16.72 9.79
CA GLY A 164 5.14 -18.16 9.61
C GLY A 164 6.47 -18.54 8.94
N LEU A 165 6.96 -17.74 8.00
CA LEU A 165 8.28 -17.92 7.40
C LEU A 165 9.39 -17.71 8.43
N CYS A 166 9.34 -16.63 9.22
CA CYS A 166 10.32 -16.33 10.26
C CYS A 166 10.39 -17.43 11.32
N GLU A 167 9.25 -17.87 11.85
CA GLU A 167 9.18 -18.95 12.83
C GLU A 167 9.68 -20.27 12.26
N SER A 168 9.29 -20.62 11.03
CA SER A 168 9.70 -21.89 10.40
C SER A 168 11.22 -21.96 10.15
N LEU A 169 11.83 -20.87 9.70
CA LEU A 169 13.29 -20.79 9.51
C LEU A 169 14.03 -20.88 10.83
N THR A 170 13.51 -20.23 11.87
CA THR A 170 14.08 -20.27 13.23
C THR A 170 14.02 -21.68 13.80
N LEU A 171 12.86 -22.36 13.70
CA LEU A 171 12.69 -23.73 14.14
C LEU A 171 13.61 -24.69 13.38
N ALA A 172 13.63 -24.60 12.04
CA ALA A 172 14.49 -25.43 11.20
C ALA A 172 15.97 -25.31 11.59
N LYS A 173 16.44 -24.08 11.81
CA LYS A 173 17.80 -23.81 12.26
C LYS A 173 18.08 -24.43 13.64
N LYS A 174 17.15 -24.33 14.58
CA LYS A 174 17.29 -24.92 15.91
C LYS A 174 17.35 -26.45 15.87
N LEU A 175 16.64 -27.06 14.90
CA LEU A 175 16.65 -28.51 14.64
C LEU A 175 17.85 -28.98 13.80
N GLY A 176 18.77 -28.09 13.45
CA GLY A 176 19.98 -28.42 12.69
C GLY A 176 19.81 -28.40 11.17
N VAL A 177 18.66 -27.97 10.65
CA VAL A 177 18.46 -27.81 9.20
C VAL A 177 19.04 -26.46 8.77
N PRO A 178 19.93 -26.43 7.75
CA PRO A 178 20.44 -25.16 7.23
C PRO A 178 19.31 -24.28 6.69
N PRO A 179 19.26 -22.96 7.07
CA PRO A 179 18.21 -22.05 6.60
C PRO A 179 18.09 -22.01 5.09
N GLU A 180 19.20 -22.10 4.37
CA GLU A 180 19.24 -22.08 2.91
C GLU A 180 18.49 -23.28 2.31
N LYS A 181 18.59 -24.46 2.95
CA LYS A 181 17.86 -25.66 2.52
C LYS A 181 16.39 -25.60 2.86
N MET A 182 16.04 -25.01 4.00
CA MET A 182 14.63 -24.76 4.33
C MET A 182 14.01 -23.76 3.38
N PHE A 183 14.73 -22.69 3.01
CA PHE A 183 14.26 -21.71 2.03
C PHE A 183 14.08 -22.34 0.63
N GLU A 184 15.04 -23.16 0.18
CA GLU A 184 14.94 -23.93 -1.08
C GLU A 184 13.69 -24.83 -1.09
N LEU A 185 13.39 -25.50 0.02
CA LEU A 185 12.18 -26.31 0.20
C LEU A 185 10.90 -25.47 0.09
N ILE A 186 10.85 -24.30 0.76
CA ILE A 186 9.70 -23.39 0.72
C ILE A 186 9.45 -22.92 -0.72
N GLU A 187 10.50 -22.47 -1.41
CA GLU A 187 10.41 -22.00 -2.82
C GLU A 187 9.94 -23.09 -3.79
N ALA A 188 10.29 -24.34 -3.53
CA ALA A 188 9.88 -25.47 -4.36
C ALA A 188 8.49 -26.03 -4.00
N SER A 189 7.91 -25.62 -2.90
CA SER A 189 6.66 -26.17 -2.35
C SER A 189 5.44 -25.30 -2.65
N MET A 190 4.25 -25.80 -2.28
CA MET A 190 2.96 -25.09 -2.42
C MET A 190 2.86 -23.83 -1.53
N ILE A 191 3.72 -23.68 -0.52
CA ILE A 191 3.73 -22.51 0.39
C ILE A 191 4.63 -21.38 -0.12
N ARG A 192 5.17 -21.50 -1.33
CA ARG A 192 5.88 -20.40 -1.98
C ARG A 192 5.05 -19.13 -1.98
N SER A 193 5.63 -18.05 -1.49
CA SER A 193 4.98 -16.74 -1.49
C SER A 193 5.97 -15.63 -1.87
N GLY A 194 5.52 -14.66 -2.67
CA GLY A 194 6.30 -13.48 -3.05
C GLY A 194 6.38 -12.41 -1.95
N VAL A 195 6.30 -12.80 -0.68
CA VAL A 195 6.08 -11.88 0.45
C VAL A 195 7.35 -11.13 0.88
N ALA A 196 8.54 -11.54 0.43
CA ALA A 196 9.82 -10.97 0.89
C ALA A 196 10.04 -9.47 0.61
N GLU A 197 9.09 -8.76 -0.03
CA GLU A 197 9.28 -7.39 -0.50
C GLU A 197 8.35 -6.34 0.15
N TYR A 198 7.56 -6.66 1.18
CA TYR A 198 6.48 -5.76 1.65
C TYR A 198 6.78 -5.00 2.95
N LYS A 199 6.50 -3.69 2.92
CA LYS A 199 6.51 -2.78 4.09
C LYS A 199 5.10 -2.38 4.52
N LYS A 200 4.87 -2.45 5.83
CA LYS A 200 3.77 -1.95 6.70
C LYS A 200 2.42 -1.51 6.10
N PRO A 201 1.31 -2.07 6.62
CA PRO A 201 0.34 -1.23 7.34
C PRO A 201 -0.33 -1.96 8.53
N PHE A 202 0.45 -2.40 9.52
CA PHE A 202 -0.06 -3.21 10.62
C PHE A 202 -1.10 -2.46 11.48
N ASN A 203 -0.80 -1.23 11.88
CA ASN A 203 -1.67 -0.40 12.69
C ASN A 203 -3.04 -0.16 12.04
N LEU A 204 -3.07 0.06 10.71
CA LEU A 204 -4.33 0.24 9.98
C LEU A 204 -5.24 -1.00 10.03
N MET A 205 -4.66 -2.20 10.04
CA MET A 205 -5.42 -3.45 10.15
C MET A 205 -6.03 -3.60 11.54
N MET A 206 -5.27 -3.30 12.59
CA MET A 206 -5.75 -3.33 13.97
C MET A 206 -6.84 -2.28 14.22
N ASP A 207 -6.65 -1.06 13.71
CA ASP A 207 -7.63 0.03 13.81
C ASP A 207 -8.93 -0.35 13.09
N ALA A 208 -8.83 -0.86 11.87
CA ALA A 208 -10.00 -1.28 11.09
C ALA A 208 -10.75 -2.45 11.77
N ALA A 209 -10.05 -3.41 12.36
CA ALA A 209 -10.65 -4.49 13.12
C ALA A 209 -11.41 -3.97 14.33
N LYS A 210 -10.79 -3.07 15.10
CA LYS A 210 -11.37 -2.45 16.28
C LYS A 210 -12.60 -1.59 15.93
N GLU A 211 -12.52 -0.77 14.88
CA GLU A 211 -13.63 0.05 14.38
C GLU A 211 -14.85 -0.78 13.97
N ASN A 212 -14.63 -2.00 13.48
CA ASN A 212 -15.70 -2.90 13.01
C ASN A 212 -16.07 -4.01 14.00
N GLY A 213 -15.55 -4.00 15.22
CA GLY A 213 -15.86 -4.98 16.25
C GLY A 213 -15.40 -6.40 15.91
N VAL A 214 -14.34 -6.54 15.12
CA VAL A 214 -13.79 -7.85 14.73
C VAL A 214 -12.60 -8.19 15.63
N GLU A 215 -12.68 -9.34 16.30
CA GLU A 215 -11.56 -9.88 17.06
C GLU A 215 -10.60 -10.64 16.14
N LEU A 216 -9.32 -10.25 16.18
CA LEU A 216 -8.23 -10.86 15.40
C LEU A 216 -7.12 -11.36 16.35
N PRO A 217 -7.34 -12.48 17.09
CA PRO A 217 -6.41 -12.90 18.14
C PRO A 217 -5.01 -13.25 17.62
N GLY A 218 -4.89 -13.79 16.40
CA GLY A 218 -3.61 -14.03 15.76
C GLY A 218 -2.86 -12.74 15.44
N LEU A 219 -3.57 -11.75 14.88
CA LEU A 219 -2.99 -10.45 14.56
C LEU A 219 -2.60 -9.69 15.83
N ALA A 220 -3.42 -9.75 16.89
CA ALA A 220 -3.10 -9.16 18.18
C ALA A 220 -1.81 -9.78 18.79
N LYS A 221 -1.62 -11.09 18.62
CA LYS A 221 -0.38 -11.74 19.10
C LYS A 221 0.85 -11.32 18.30
N ILE A 222 0.71 -11.11 17.00
CA ILE A 222 1.77 -10.57 16.16
C ILE A 222 2.08 -9.11 16.55
N ASP A 223 1.06 -8.31 16.90
CA ASP A 223 1.24 -6.94 17.38
C ASP A 223 2.09 -6.88 18.65
N GLU A 224 1.83 -7.75 19.62
CA GLU A 224 2.68 -7.87 20.82
C GLU A 224 4.15 -8.14 20.46
N ILE A 225 4.41 -8.98 19.45
CA ILE A 225 5.78 -9.30 18.99
C ILE A 225 6.43 -8.06 18.35
N TYR A 226 5.68 -7.30 17.54
CA TYR A 226 6.20 -6.05 16.95
C TYR A 226 6.44 -4.97 18.00
N GLU A 227 5.55 -4.81 18.99
CA GLU A 227 5.76 -3.87 20.09
C GLU A 227 7.02 -4.21 20.90
N GLU A 228 7.29 -5.50 21.10
CA GLU A 228 8.50 -5.95 21.79
C GLU A 228 9.76 -5.62 20.96
N ALA A 229 9.74 -5.93 19.65
CA ALA A 229 10.84 -5.59 18.75
C ALA A 229 11.11 -4.07 18.69
N SER A 230 10.04 -3.25 18.75
CA SER A 230 10.14 -1.80 18.81
C SER A 230 10.82 -1.32 20.09
N LYS A 231 10.48 -1.88 21.24
CA LYS A 231 11.12 -1.57 22.54
C LYS A 231 12.62 -1.89 22.54
N ASP A 232 13.03 -2.88 21.75
CA ASP A 232 14.42 -3.27 21.59
C ASP A 232 15.17 -2.43 20.52
N GLY A 233 14.57 -1.35 20.02
CA GLY A 233 15.22 -0.38 19.13
C GLY A 233 15.15 -0.73 17.64
N HIS A 234 14.22 -1.58 17.24
CA HIS A 234 14.04 -2.04 15.85
C HIS A 234 12.94 -1.32 15.09
N ASP A 235 12.55 -0.11 15.51
CA ASP A 235 11.46 0.69 14.91
C ASP A 235 11.62 0.99 13.41
N ASP A 236 12.87 1.15 12.96
CA ASP A 236 13.19 1.46 11.56
C ASP A 236 13.17 0.23 10.64
N LEU A 237 13.05 -0.96 11.22
CA LEU A 237 12.97 -2.21 10.49
C LEU A 237 11.53 -2.54 10.14
N ASP A 238 11.33 -3.13 8.97
CA ASP A 238 10.03 -3.63 8.53
C ASP A 238 9.70 -4.99 9.20
N TYR A 239 8.85 -5.79 8.59
CA TYR A 239 8.50 -7.13 9.11
C TYR A 239 9.71 -8.02 9.47
N ALA A 240 10.91 -7.70 8.96
CA ALA A 240 12.13 -8.41 9.30
C ALA A 240 12.60 -8.17 10.75
N ALA A 241 12.03 -7.19 11.46
CA ALA A 241 12.33 -6.96 12.87
C ALA A 241 11.97 -8.17 13.74
N THR A 242 10.88 -8.86 13.43
CA THR A 242 10.44 -10.04 14.17
C THR A 242 11.43 -11.20 14.11
N ILE A 243 12.13 -11.36 12.98
CA ILE A 243 13.15 -12.41 12.86
C ILE A 243 14.33 -12.18 13.82
N MET A 244 14.71 -10.92 14.05
CA MET A 244 15.79 -10.58 14.97
C MET A 244 15.43 -10.91 16.41
N LEU A 245 14.20 -10.61 16.82
CA LEU A 245 13.68 -10.97 18.13
C LEU A 245 13.62 -12.51 18.32
N LEU A 246 13.16 -13.24 17.30
CA LEU A 246 13.12 -14.70 17.32
C LEU A 246 14.53 -15.31 17.36
N GLU A 247 15.50 -14.75 16.63
CA GLU A 247 16.90 -15.14 16.68
C GLU A 247 17.48 -14.99 18.10
N GLU A 248 17.20 -13.85 18.74
CA GLU A 248 17.66 -13.57 20.11
C GLU A 248 17.06 -14.55 21.11
N ARG A 249 15.73 -14.75 21.08
CA ARG A 249 15.02 -15.71 21.93
C ARG A 249 15.50 -17.15 21.72
N ALA A 250 15.82 -17.52 20.50
CA ALA A 250 16.33 -18.84 20.15
C ALA A 250 17.85 -19.01 20.43
N GLY A 251 18.56 -17.93 20.72
CA GLY A 251 20.02 -17.91 20.93
C GLY A 251 20.76 -18.28 19.63
N LEU A 252 20.33 -17.80 18.48
CA LEU A 252 20.95 -18.10 17.19
C LEU A 252 20.97 -16.87 16.27
N ARG A 253 21.72 -16.95 15.16
CA ARG A 253 21.72 -15.95 14.07
C ARG A 253 21.50 -16.65 12.72
N LEU A 254 20.54 -16.15 11.96
CA LEU A 254 20.32 -16.52 10.58
C LEU A 254 21.22 -15.61 9.73
N LYS A 255 22.33 -16.12 9.20
CA LYS A 255 23.21 -15.31 8.34
C LYS A 255 22.49 -14.98 7.03
N GLY A 256 22.10 -13.71 6.87
CA GLY A 256 21.75 -13.19 5.56
C GLY A 256 22.99 -13.18 4.65
N LYS A 257 22.83 -13.39 3.35
CA LYS A 257 23.90 -13.08 2.39
C LYS A 257 24.11 -11.57 2.44
N THR A 258 25.25 -11.13 2.97
CA THR A 258 25.77 -9.80 2.70
C THR A 258 26.12 -9.77 1.21
N SER A 259 25.32 -9.03 0.43
CA SER A 259 25.65 -8.65 -0.95
C SER A 259 26.79 -7.66 -0.96
#